data_283dd5d54458d92f051ebb3ebed284ce
#
_entry.id   283dd5d54458d92f051ebb3ebed284ce
#
_cell.length_a   1.000
_cell.length_b   1.000
_cell.length_c   1.000
_cell.angle_alpha   90.00
_cell.angle_beta   90.00
_cell.angle_gamma   90.00
#
_symmetry.space_group_name_H-M   'P 1'
#
loop_
_entity.id
_entity.type
_entity.pdbx_description
1 polymer ?
#
loop_
_entity_poly.entity_id
_entity_poly.type
_entity_poly.pdbx_seq_one_letter_code
_entity_poly.pdbx_strand_id
1 'polypeptide(L)'
;MGLALLVAAGCTRSAADHEELGDRAYAAGAYRDALAEYQLGLKAQPGNADLQAKAAAAALHTGDYAIAVSGYQALAQRDRSRAGEAADGLERVTRAALAANDRAAVVSALAVLRAVAPDRPLGRYARLAALDATNRGDSAAALAILPSAVATAADPRTADSLLYLYGMAAARARDCTTAVAAFEGVIRRQREAAVQDAAREGVSLCALIEGQRLLEAGKPGDAESWFRRATAPGAPLEVTRGAFLGLGDVRLAQGDVPGALESYQQALVAGAPGDTITQRAQAKINALGKADAPTAPPNQP
;
A
#
# COMPACT_ATOMS: atom_id res chain seq x y z
N MET A 1 -35.52 65.36 -17.25
CA MET A 1 -35.97 64.14 -16.55
C MET A 1 -34.76 63.32 -16.21
N GLY A 2 -34.27 63.48 -14.97
CA GLY A 2 -33.12 62.72 -14.45
C GLY A 2 -33.62 61.50 -13.71
N LEU A 3 -33.22 60.31 -14.19
CA LEU A 3 -33.52 59.00 -13.58
C LEU A 3 -32.48 58.78 -12.48
N ALA A 4 -32.86 58.94 -11.22
CA ALA A 4 -32.01 58.57 -10.07
C ALA A 4 -32.01 57.06 -9.92
N LEU A 5 -30.89 56.40 -10.24
CA LEU A 5 -30.64 55.00 -9.87
C LEU A 5 -30.45 54.93 -8.34
N LEU A 6 -31.45 54.46 -7.63
CA LEU A 6 -31.33 54.02 -6.25
C LEU A 6 -30.50 52.71 -6.26
N VAL A 7 -29.20 52.81 -5.97
CA VAL A 7 -28.37 51.67 -5.62
C VAL A 7 -28.77 51.26 -4.20
N ALA A 8 -29.56 50.20 -4.09
CA ALA A 8 -29.81 49.55 -2.83
C ALA A 8 -28.49 48.94 -2.34
N ALA A 9 -27.77 49.63 -1.45
CA ALA A 9 -26.68 49.10 -0.69
C ALA A 9 -27.24 48.04 0.25
N GLY A 10 -27.36 46.78 -0.23
CA GLY A 10 -27.60 45.65 0.64
C GLY A 10 -26.41 45.54 1.58
N CYS A 11 -26.62 45.72 2.88
CA CYS A 11 -25.62 45.45 3.92
C CYS A 11 -25.23 43.98 3.82
N THR A 12 -24.20 43.65 3.06
CA THR A 12 -23.58 42.35 3.10
C THR A 12 -22.84 42.25 4.42
N ARG A 13 -23.27 41.32 5.28
CA ARG A 13 -22.60 41.06 6.54
C ARG A 13 -21.12 40.69 6.28
N SER A 14 -20.24 41.19 7.12
CA SER A 14 -18.81 40.88 7.04
C SER A 14 -18.53 39.43 7.51
N ALA A 15 -17.35 38.92 7.23
CA ALA A 15 -16.92 37.62 7.73
C ALA A 15 -16.94 37.57 9.27
N ALA A 16 -16.59 38.68 9.94
CA ALA A 16 -16.63 38.80 11.40
C ALA A 16 -18.05 38.74 11.93
N ASP A 17 -19.04 39.37 11.27
CA ASP A 17 -20.44 39.30 11.68
C ASP A 17 -20.96 37.85 11.59
N HIS A 18 -20.60 37.13 10.51
CA HIS A 18 -20.95 35.72 10.34
C HIS A 18 -20.28 34.84 11.39
N GLU A 19 -19.02 35.11 11.73
CA GLU A 19 -18.30 34.39 12.79
C GLU A 19 -19.00 34.55 14.12
N GLU A 20 -19.36 35.77 14.52
CA GLU A 20 -20.04 36.02 15.78
C GLU A 20 -21.44 35.37 15.85
N LEU A 21 -22.20 35.38 14.75
CA LEU A 21 -23.47 34.67 14.65
C LEU A 21 -23.29 33.16 14.77
N GLY A 22 -22.29 32.62 14.10
CA GLY A 22 -21.94 31.21 14.20
C GLY A 22 -21.52 30.79 15.61
N ASP A 23 -20.71 31.61 16.30
CA ASP A 23 -20.27 31.35 17.66
C ASP A 23 -21.45 31.34 18.63
N ARG A 24 -22.39 32.24 18.48
CA ARG A 24 -23.64 32.26 19.29
C ARG A 24 -24.50 31.01 19.04
N ALA A 25 -24.67 30.64 17.77
CA ALA A 25 -25.41 29.44 17.38
C ALA A 25 -24.72 28.16 17.92
N TYR A 26 -23.39 28.09 17.81
CA TYR A 26 -22.61 26.97 18.31
C TYR A 26 -22.76 26.84 19.85
N ALA A 27 -22.63 27.92 20.57
CA ALA A 27 -22.82 27.95 22.05
C ALA A 27 -24.24 27.54 22.48
N ALA A 28 -25.24 27.82 21.65
CA ALA A 28 -26.62 27.40 21.87
C ALA A 28 -26.89 25.93 21.45
N GLY A 29 -25.91 25.21 20.91
CA GLY A 29 -26.08 23.85 20.39
C GLY A 29 -26.77 23.77 19.03
N ALA A 30 -27.03 24.91 18.38
CA ALA A 30 -27.64 24.99 17.07
C ALA A 30 -26.55 24.81 15.97
N TYR A 31 -25.92 23.62 15.93
CA TYR A 31 -24.73 23.35 15.12
C TYR A 31 -24.95 23.49 13.61
N ARG A 32 -26.17 23.23 13.11
CA ARG A 32 -26.49 23.46 11.69
C ARG A 32 -26.49 24.93 11.35
N ASP A 33 -27.03 25.76 12.17
CA ASP A 33 -27.05 27.21 11.96
C ASP A 33 -25.64 27.77 12.11
N ALA A 34 -24.88 27.30 13.10
CA ALA A 34 -23.47 27.65 13.26
C ALA A 34 -22.65 27.31 12.00
N LEU A 35 -22.81 26.10 11.45
CA LEU A 35 -22.12 25.67 10.23
C LEU A 35 -22.49 26.58 9.05
N ALA A 36 -23.78 26.93 8.89
CA ALA A 36 -24.23 27.79 7.80
C ALA A 36 -23.60 29.19 7.91
N GLU A 37 -23.56 29.78 9.11
CA GLU A 37 -22.96 31.08 9.35
C GLU A 37 -21.43 31.06 9.12
N TYR A 38 -20.72 30.06 9.62
CA TYR A 38 -19.27 29.92 9.34
C TYR A 38 -18.98 29.73 7.86
N GLN A 39 -19.81 29.00 7.12
CA GLN A 39 -19.68 28.86 5.68
C GLN A 39 -19.90 30.18 4.92
N LEU A 40 -20.82 31.02 5.39
CA LEU A 40 -21.01 32.37 4.85
C LEU A 40 -19.80 33.27 5.13
N GLY A 41 -19.23 33.19 6.33
CA GLY A 41 -17.97 33.87 6.66
C GLY A 41 -16.82 33.41 5.78
N LEU A 42 -16.71 32.11 5.51
CA LEU A 42 -15.69 31.54 4.62
C LEU A 42 -15.89 31.94 3.14
N LYS A 43 -17.12 32.23 2.69
CA LYS A 43 -17.34 32.81 1.35
C LYS A 43 -16.76 34.22 1.24
N ALA A 44 -16.87 35.00 2.33
CA ALA A 44 -16.30 36.36 2.36
C ALA A 44 -14.78 36.33 2.57
N GLN A 45 -14.26 35.38 3.39
CA GLN A 45 -12.83 35.20 3.68
C GLN A 45 -12.41 33.72 3.54
N PRO A 46 -12.18 33.22 2.34
CA PRO A 46 -11.86 31.81 2.13
C PRO A 46 -10.55 31.34 2.77
N GLY A 47 -9.67 32.28 3.13
CA GLY A 47 -8.37 32.02 3.77
C GLY A 47 -8.38 32.00 5.29
N ASN A 48 -9.51 32.30 5.94
CA ASN A 48 -9.59 32.40 7.40
C ASN A 48 -9.51 31.01 8.06
N ALA A 49 -8.39 30.75 8.74
CA ALA A 49 -8.11 29.47 9.40
C ALA A 49 -9.02 29.24 10.61
N ASP A 50 -9.42 30.30 11.34
CA ASP A 50 -10.31 30.17 12.50
C ASP A 50 -11.72 29.78 12.04
N LEU A 51 -12.26 30.43 11.03
CA LEU A 51 -13.54 30.05 10.45
C LEU A 51 -13.51 28.62 9.90
N GLN A 52 -12.37 28.19 9.33
CA GLN A 52 -12.23 26.82 8.84
C GLN A 52 -12.31 25.80 9.98
N ALA A 53 -11.62 26.06 11.08
CA ALA A 53 -11.65 25.18 12.26
C ALA A 53 -13.06 25.14 12.89
N LYS A 54 -13.73 26.30 13.02
CA LYS A 54 -15.07 26.42 13.57
C LYS A 54 -16.11 25.70 12.70
N ALA A 55 -16.05 25.89 11.37
CA ALA A 55 -16.93 25.19 10.43
C ALA A 55 -16.73 23.67 10.50
N ALA A 56 -15.48 23.20 10.56
CA ALA A 56 -15.18 21.78 10.71
C ALA A 56 -15.71 21.19 12.03
N ALA A 57 -15.59 21.93 13.12
CA ALA A 57 -16.13 21.52 14.43
C ALA A 57 -17.67 21.46 14.42
N ALA A 58 -18.33 22.45 13.82
CA ALA A 58 -19.79 22.45 13.68
C ALA A 58 -20.27 21.27 12.81
N ALA A 59 -19.60 21.03 11.67
CA ALA A 59 -19.87 19.90 10.79
C ALA A 59 -19.72 18.53 11.47
N LEU A 60 -18.74 18.38 12.37
CA LEU A 60 -18.60 17.16 13.17
C LEU A 60 -19.85 16.92 14.04
N HIS A 61 -20.39 17.96 14.66
CA HIS A 61 -21.58 17.86 15.50
C HIS A 61 -22.87 17.59 14.71
N THR A 62 -22.94 18.06 13.46
CA THR A 62 -24.10 17.77 12.59
C THR A 62 -24.04 16.37 11.95
N GLY A 63 -22.90 15.68 12.04
CA GLY A 63 -22.67 14.42 11.35
C GLY A 63 -22.26 14.59 9.90
N ASP A 64 -21.98 15.81 9.44
CA ASP A 64 -21.49 16.09 8.08
C ASP A 64 -19.98 15.84 7.99
N TYR A 65 -19.60 14.56 8.16
CA TYR A 65 -18.20 14.15 8.29
C TYR A 65 -17.34 14.55 7.09
N ALA A 66 -17.89 14.55 5.87
CA ALA A 66 -17.17 14.98 4.68
C ALA A 66 -16.73 16.45 4.78
N ILE A 67 -17.62 17.33 5.26
CA ILE A 67 -17.32 18.75 5.49
C ILE A 67 -16.31 18.89 6.63
N ALA A 68 -16.45 18.13 7.71
CA ALA A 68 -15.52 18.16 8.82
C ALA A 68 -14.10 17.73 8.40
N VAL A 69 -13.97 16.64 7.64
CA VAL A 69 -12.68 16.16 7.12
C VAL A 69 -12.02 17.19 6.22
N SER A 70 -12.77 17.72 5.22
CA SER A 70 -12.23 18.74 4.31
C SER A 70 -11.85 20.03 5.03
N GLY A 71 -12.61 20.43 6.05
CA GLY A 71 -12.33 21.60 6.86
C GLY A 71 -11.04 21.46 7.67
N TYR A 72 -10.82 20.34 8.36
CA TYR A 72 -9.56 20.09 9.08
C TYR A 72 -8.38 19.92 8.13
N GLN A 73 -8.56 19.33 6.96
CA GLN A 73 -7.52 19.27 5.94
C GLN A 73 -7.12 20.67 5.47
N ALA A 74 -8.10 21.51 5.17
CA ALA A 74 -7.86 22.90 4.74
C ALA A 74 -7.16 23.72 5.85
N LEU A 75 -7.55 23.55 7.11
CA LEU A 75 -6.88 24.16 8.26
C LEU A 75 -5.39 23.86 8.27
N ALA A 76 -5.00 22.57 8.22
CA ALA A 76 -3.61 22.16 8.24
C ALA A 76 -2.81 22.62 7.01
N GLN A 77 -3.46 22.71 5.84
CA GLN A 77 -2.81 23.18 4.61
C GLN A 77 -2.56 24.69 4.63
N ARG A 78 -3.46 25.47 5.23
CA ARG A 78 -3.38 26.94 5.31
C ARG A 78 -2.46 27.39 6.44
N ASP A 79 -2.54 26.72 7.56
CA ASP A 79 -1.72 27.03 8.75
C ASP A 79 -1.09 25.75 9.30
N ARG A 80 0.15 25.51 8.91
CA ARG A 80 0.93 24.35 9.35
C ARG A 80 1.17 24.30 10.87
N SER A 81 1.15 25.44 11.55
CA SER A 81 1.30 25.47 13.00
C SER A 81 0.10 24.84 13.72
N ARG A 82 -1.05 24.77 13.04
CA ARG A 82 -2.30 24.18 13.52
C ARG A 82 -2.54 22.73 13.04
N ALA A 83 -1.52 22.10 12.45
CA ALA A 83 -1.63 20.71 12.01
C ALA A 83 -2.00 19.75 13.17
N GLY A 84 -1.51 20.02 14.38
CA GLY A 84 -1.88 19.27 15.59
C GLY A 84 -3.39 19.38 15.92
N GLU A 85 -3.94 20.58 15.87
CA GLU A 85 -5.37 20.82 16.07
C GLU A 85 -6.24 20.13 15.00
N ALA A 86 -5.80 20.21 13.74
CA ALA A 86 -6.47 19.51 12.64
C ALA A 86 -6.44 17.98 12.84
N ALA A 87 -5.31 17.43 13.28
CA ALA A 87 -5.19 16.02 13.60
C ALA A 87 -6.11 15.59 14.75
N ASP A 88 -6.21 16.38 15.82
CA ASP A 88 -7.15 16.13 16.92
C ASP A 88 -8.61 16.16 16.45
N GLY A 89 -8.92 17.10 15.54
CA GLY A 89 -10.23 17.17 14.90
C GLY A 89 -10.56 15.93 14.08
N LEU A 90 -9.62 15.49 13.25
CA LEU A 90 -9.76 14.28 12.42
C LEU A 90 -9.91 13.00 13.25
N GLU A 91 -9.25 12.89 14.40
CA GLU A 91 -9.49 11.79 15.32
C GLU A 91 -10.89 11.80 15.92
N ARG A 92 -11.41 12.99 16.26
CA ARG A 92 -12.81 13.13 16.73
C ARG A 92 -13.79 12.74 15.64
N VAL A 93 -13.55 13.16 14.37
CA VAL A 93 -14.36 12.72 13.21
C VAL A 93 -14.31 11.20 13.06
N THR A 94 -13.10 10.60 13.10
CA THR A 94 -12.93 9.15 13.00
C THR A 94 -13.73 8.41 14.05
N ARG A 95 -13.71 8.90 15.30
CA ARG A 95 -14.46 8.30 16.43
C ARG A 95 -15.97 8.42 16.25
N ALA A 96 -16.46 9.59 15.86
CA ALA A 96 -17.87 9.84 15.63
C ALA A 96 -18.42 9.04 14.45
N ALA A 97 -17.69 9.02 13.33
CA ALA A 97 -18.06 8.25 12.15
C ALA A 97 -18.07 6.73 12.44
N LEU A 98 -17.11 6.23 13.24
CA LEU A 98 -17.08 4.82 13.65
C LEU A 98 -18.32 4.48 14.51
N ALA A 99 -18.70 5.36 15.45
CA ALA A 99 -19.90 5.19 16.27
C ALA A 99 -21.19 5.23 15.42
N ALA A 100 -21.19 6.00 14.34
CA ALA A 100 -22.29 6.07 13.36
C ALA A 100 -22.28 4.95 12.32
N ASN A 101 -21.31 4.00 12.34
CA ASN A 101 -21.08 2.98 11.32
C ASN A 101 -20.82 3.54 9.92
N ASP A 102 -20.38 4.80 9.81
CA ASP A 102 -19.96 5.40 8.53
C ASP A 102 -18.51 5.05 8.22
N ARG A 103 -18.34 3.88 7.57
CA ARG A 103 -17.01 3.38 7.22
C ARG A 103 -16.30 4.28 6.21
N ALA A 104 -17.03 4.90 5.28
CA ALA A 104 -16.44 5.78 4.27
C ALA A 104 -15.83 7.04 4.92
N ALA A 105 -16.56 7.65 5.87
CA ALA A 105 -16.05 8.77 6.64
C ALA A 105 -14.84 8.41 7.51
N VAL A 106 -14.86 7.22 8.15
CA VAL A 106 -13.71 6.71 8.94
C VAL A 106 -12.46 6.64 8.07
N VAL A 107 -12.57 6.01 6.91
CA VAL A 107 -11.43 5.84 5.98
C VAL A 107 -10.93 7.18 5.48
N SER A 108 -11.83 8.07 5.08
CA SER A 108 -11.48 9.42 4.61
C SER A 108 -10.75 10.22 5.70
N ALA A 109 -11.27 10.22 6.92
CA ALA A 109 -10.63 10.91 8.05
C ALA A 109 -9.24 10.36 8.37
N LEU A 110 -9.06 9.03 8.36
CA LEU A 110 -7.76 8.39 8.59
C LEU A 110 -6.75 8.69 7.48
N ALA A 111 -7.18 8.72 6.22
CA ALA A 111 -6.33 9.08 5.10
C ALA A 111 -5.80 10.50 5.23
N VAL A 112 -6.68 11.47 5.55
CA VAL A 112 -6.30 12.86 5.78
C VAL A 112 -5.45 13.02 7.03
N LEU A 113 -5.77 12.32 8.13
CA LEU A 113 -4.97 12.33 9.37
C LEU A 113 -3.51 11.94 9.10
N ARG A 114 -3.29 10.91 8.29
CA ARG A 114 -1.93 10.50 7.92
C ARG A 114 -1.19 11.52 7.05
N ALA A 115 -1.91 12.20 6.17
CA ALA A 115 -1.31 13.25 5.34
C ALA A 115 -0.94 14.48 6.17
N VAL A 116 -1.75 14.82 7.18
CA VAL A 116 -1.56 16.00 8.05
C VAL A 116 -0.56 15.74 9.17
N ALA A 117 -0.57 14.53 9.74
CA ALA A 117 0.26 14.13 10.87
C ALA A 117 0.79 12.70 10.66
N PRO A 118 1.78 12.50 9.77
CA PRO A 118 2.28 11.17 9.39
C PRO A 118 2.87 10.38 10.57
N ASP A 119 3.47 11.06 11.53
CA ASP A 119 4.09 10.45 12.72
C ASP A 119 3.10 10.11 13.83
N ARG A 120 1.83 10.52 13.67
CA ARG A 120 0.82 10.28 14.71
C ARG A 120 0.37 8.82 14.70
N PRO A 121 0.48 8.09 15.84
CA PRO A 121 0.05 6.71 15.92
C PRO A 121 -1.44 6.57 15.68
N LEU A 122 -1.84 5.70 14.74
CA LEU A 122 -3.25 5.41 14.48
C LEU A 122 -3.91 4.53 15.56
N GLY A 123 -3.11 3.88 16.42
CA GLY A 123 -3.58 3.02 17.49
C GLY A 123 -4.57 1.97 16.97
N ARG A 124 -5.73 1.87 17.62
CA ARG A 124 -6.82 0.94 17.25
C ARG A 124 -7.38 1.11 15.82
N TYR A 125 -7.13 2.24 15.16
CA TYR A 125 -7.59 2.51 13.80
C TYR A 125 -6.62 2.01 12.74
N ALA A 126 -5.39 1.64 13.10
CA ALA A 126 -4.37 1.20 12.17
C ALA A 126 -4.83 0.03 11.29
N ARG A 127 -5.55 -0.94 11.89
CA ARG A 127 -6.12 -2.08 11.15
C ARG A 127 -7.10 -1.64 10.06
N LEU A 128 -8.02 -0.72 10.37
CA LEU A 128 -9.01 -0.24 9.39
C LEU A 128 -8.34 0.49 8.23
N ALA A 129 -7.39 1.38 8.55
CA ALA A 129 -6.63 2.11 7.54
C ALA A 129 -5.77 1.18 6.67
N ALA A 130 -5.14 0.17 7.27
CA ALA A 130 -4.33 -0.82 6.55
C ALA A 130 -5.18 -1.68 5.59
N LEU A 131 -6.32 -2.17 6.05
CA LEU A 131 -7.24 -2.95 5.22
C LEU A 131 -7.80 -2.13 4.06
N ASP A 132 -8.12 -0.86 4.29
CA ASP A 132 -8.59 0.01 3.23
C ASP A 132 -7.51 0.28 2.18
N ALA A 133 -6.28 0.62 2.59
CA ALA A 133 -5.15 0.80 1.69
C ALA A 133 -4.89 -0.47 0.86
N THR A 134 -4.98 -1.65 1.49
CA THR A 134 -4.82 -2.95 0.82
C THR A 134 -5.92 -3.19 -0.21
N ASN A 135 -7.18 -2.90 0.15
CA ASN A 135 -8.33 -3.09 -0.75
C ASN A 135 -8.30 -2.15 -1.96
N ARG A 136 -7.76 -0.95 -1.80
CA ARG A 136 -7.56 -0.01 -2.91
C ARG A 136 -6.34 -0.32 -3.77
N GLY A 137 -5.52 -1.30 -3.38
CA GLY A 137 -4.26 -1.60 -4.05
C GLY A 137 -3.17 -0.55 -3.84
N ASP A 138 -3.33 0.35 -2.87
CA ASP A 138 -2.35 1.37 -2.50
C ASP A 138 -1.24 0.74 -1.65
N SER A 139 -0.27 0.13 -2.34
CA SER A 139 0.84 -0.57 -1.69
C SER A 139 1.70 0.36 -0.85
N ALA A 140 1.88 1.62 -1.24
CA ALA A 140 2.68 2.58 -0.49
C ALA A 140 2.03 2.93 0.85
N ALA A 141 0.73 3.24 0.84
CA ALA A 141 -0.03 3.48 2.07
C ALA A 141 -0.10 2.23 2.94
N ALA A 142 -0.32 1.05 2.33
CA ALA A 142 -0.36 -0.22 3.07
C ALA A 142 0.96 -0.51 3.77
N LEU A 143 2.11 -0.36 3.08
CA LEU A 143 3.45 -0.54 3.66
C LEU A 143 3.72 0.39 4.83
N ALA A 144 3.25 1.63 4.75
CA ALA A 144 3.44 2.60 5.83
C ALA A 144 2.58 2.32 7.07
N ILE A 145 1.41 1.65 6.92
CA ILE A 145 0.44 1.45 8.01
C ILE A 145 0.54 0.05 8.64
N LEU A 146 0.76 -0.98 7.82
CA LEU A 146 0.68 -2.37 8.27
C LEU A 146 1.59 -2.71 9.44
N PRO A 147 2.85 -2.21 9.55
CA PRO A 147 3.68 -2.47 10.73
C PRO A 147 3.01 -2.03 12.03
N SER A 148 2.41 -0.83 12.06
CA SER A 148 1.66 -0.34 13.22
C SER A 148 0.40 -1.18 13.48
N ALA A 149 -0.31 -1.59 12.42
CA ALA A 149 -1.49 -2.45 12.55
C ALA A 149 -1.14 -3.83 13.11
N VAL A 150 -0.02 -4.42 12.72
CA VAL A 150 0.51 -5.69 13.27
C VAL A 150 0.85 -5.51 14.75
N ALA A 151 1.55 -4.43 15.10
CA ALA A 151 1.97 -4.16 16.48
C ALA A 151 0.79 -3.92 17.44
N THR A 152 -0.33 -3.38 16.92
CA THR A 152 -1.54 -3.06 17.72
C THR A 152 -2.67 -4.06 17.52
N ALA A 153 -2.41 -5.21 16.90
CA ALA A 153 -3.41 -6.24 16.69
C ALA A 153 -3.93 -6.81 18.02
N ALA A 154 -5.25 -6.97 18.12
CA ALA A 154 -5.90 -7.41 19.33
C ALA A 154 -5.58 -8.87 19.69
N ASP A 155 -5.27 -9.69 18.71
CA ASP A 155 -4.98 -11.11 18.86
C ASP A 155 -3.90 -11.57 17.86
N PRO A 156 -3.22 -12.71 18.17
CA PRO A 156 -2.13 -13.21 17.34
C PRO A 156 -2.52 -13.64 15.93
N ARG A 157 -3.74 -14.12 15.69
CA ARG A 157 -4.20 -14.52 14.35
C ARG A 157 -4.39 -13.29 13.45
N THR A 158 -5.01 -12.26 14.01
CA THR A 158 -5.12 -10.96 13.33
C THR A 158 -3.73 -10.39 13.00
N ALA A 159 -2.76 -10.49 13.93
CA ALA A 159 -1.38 -10.05 13.68
C ALA A 159 -0.74 -10.81 12.51
N ASP A 160 -0.93 -12.14 12.42
CA ASP A 160 -0.37 -12.96 11.34
C ASP A 160 -1.02 -12.62 9.98
N SER A 161 -2.34 -12.44 9.96
CA SER A 161 -3.04 -11.99 8.73
C SER A 161 -2.56 -10.62 8.25
N LEU A 162 -2.36 -9.67 9.17
CA LEU A 162 -1.83 -8.35 8.83
C LEU A 162 -0.37 -8.41 8.38
N LEU A 163 0.44 -9.27 8.98
CA LEU A 163 1.82 -9.50 8.56
C LEU A 163 1.89 -10.12 7.16
N TYR A 164 0.99 -11.05 6.85
CA TYR A 164 0.84 -11.59 5.49
C TYR A 164 0.48 -10.48 4.49
N LEU A 165 -0.48 -9.62 4.82
CA LEU A 165 -0.85 -8.48 3.97
C LEU A 165 0.33 -7.50 3.78
N TYR A 166 1.18 -7.34 4.80
CA TYR A 166 2.40 -6.54 4.68
C TYR A 166 3.38 -7.14 3.67
N GLY A 167 3.59 -8.46 3.71
CA GLY A 167 4.37 -9.18 2.71
C GLY A 167 3.81 -9.02 1.29
N MET A 168 2.48 -9.12 1.14
CA MET A 168 1.80 -8.91 -0.15
C MET A 168 1.94 -7.48 -0.68
N ALA A 169 1.87 -6.48 0.19
CA ALA A 169 2.07 -5.08 -0.20
C ALA A 169 3.51 -4.82 -0.64
N ALA A 170 4.50 -5.41 0.07
CA ALA A 170 5.91 -5.34 -0.27
C ALA A 170 6.19 -6.03 -1.63
N ALA A 171 5.62 -7.22 -1.86
CA ALA A 171 5.75 -7.94 -3.12
C ALA A 171 5.20 -7.13 -4.31
N ARG A 172 4.03 -6.49 -4.14
CA ARG A 172 3.46 -5.60 -5.16
C ARG A 172 4.33 -4.37 -5.42
N ALA A 173 5.00 -3.85 -4.39
CA ALA A 173 5.97 -2.76 -4.51
C ALA A 173 7.33 -3.22 -5.07
N ARG A 174 7.49 -4.50 -5.41
CA ARG A 174 8.74 -5.14 -5.86
C ARG A 174 9.87 -5.12 -4.81
N ASP A 175 9.52 -4.95 -3.55
CA ASP A 175 10.44 -5.12 -2.42
C ASP A 175 10.37 -6.57 -1.93
N CYS A 176 10.99 -7.48 -2.70
CA CYS A 176 11.00 -8.90 -2.39
C CYS A 176 11.75 -9.22 -1.10
N THR A 177 12.72 -8.41 -0.70
CA THR A 177 13.44 -8.61 0.56
C THR A 177 12.51 -8.43 1.76
N THR A 178 11.80 -7.33 1.82
CA THR A 178 10.79 -7.07 2.88
C THR A 178 9.64 -8.07 2.82
N ALA A 179 9.17 -8.41 1.61
CA ALA A 179 8.10 -9.40 1.43
C ALA A 179 8.47 -10.76 2.01
N VAL A 180 9.64 -11.29 1.66
CA VAL A 180 10.14 -12.58 2.16
C VAL A 180 10.30 -12.56 3.68
N ALA A 181 10.87 -11.51 4.25
CA ALA A 181 11.01 -11.39 5.70
C ALA A 181 9.66 -11.43 6.43
N ALA A 182 8.63 -10.77 5.88
CA ALA A 182 7.28 -10.77 6.42
C ALA A 182 6.62 -12.16 6.31
N PHE A 183 6.68 -12.81 5.14
CA PHE A 183 6.13 -14.15 4.93
C PHE A 183 6.80 -15.21 5.81
N GLU A 184 8.14 -15.17 5.92
CA GLU A 184 8.85 -16.06 6.85
C GLU A 184 8.47 -15.82 8.31
N GLY A 185 8.17 -14.54 8.65
CA GLY A 185 7.61 -14.21 9.96
C GLY A 185 6.29 -14.93 10.25
N VAL A 186 5.40 -15.02 9.26
CA VAL A 186 4.14 -15.78 9.34
C VAL A 186 4.41 -17.27 9.46
N ILE A 187 5.29 -17.83 8.61
CA ILE A 187 5.62 -19.25 8.59
C ILE A 187 6.19 -19.71 9.94
N ARG A 188 7.11 -18.94 10.53
CA ARG A 188 7.70 -19.28 11.84
C ARG A 188 6.70 -19.33 12.98
N ARG A 189 5.58 -18.62 12.90
CA ARG A 189 4.56 -18.56 13.96
C ARG A 189 3.64 -19.78 14.00
N GLN A 190 3.50 -20.51 12.92
CA GLN A 190 2.81 -21.81 12.78
C GLN A 190 1.38 -21.86 13.36
N ARG A 191 0.59 -20.78 13.20
CA ARG A 191 -0.74 -20.68 13.84
C ARG A 191 -1.89 -21.11 12.94
N GLU A 192 -1.82 -20.80 11.66
CA GLU A 192 -2.90 -21.05 10.71
C GLU A 192 -2.34 -21.59 9.39
N ALA A 193 -2.66 -22.86 9.08
CA ALA A 193 -2.06 -23.55 7.94
C ALA A 193 -2.30 -22.83 6.60
N ALA A 194 -3.53 -22.36 6.36
CA ALA A 194 -3.85 -21.67 5.11
C ALA A 194 -3.04 -20.39 4.90
N VAL A 195 -2.82 -19.61 5.96
CA VAL A 195 -2.00 -18.39 5.89
C VAL A 195 -0.52 -18.73 5.72
N GLN A 196 -0.06 -19.82 6.34
CA GLN A 196 1.31 -20.32 6.15
C GLN A 196 1.55 -20.79 4.71
N ASP A 197 0.61 -21.55 4.13
CA ASP A 197 0.74 -22.05 2.76
C ASP A 197 0.79 -20.90 1.76
N ALA A 198 -0.10 -19.91 1.92
CA ALA A 198 -0.06 -18.69 1.13
C ALA A 198 1.25 -17.89 1.33
N ALA A 199 1.80 -17.87 2.55
CA ALA A 199 3.08 -17.22 2.81
C ALA A 199 4.26 -17.97 2.17
N ARG A 200 4.26 -19.32 2.15
CA ARG A 200 5.28 -20.13 1.44
C ARG A 200 5.25 -19.86 -0.07
N GLU A 201 4.05 -19.80 -0.64
CA GLU A 201 3.86 -19.42 -2.03
C GLU A 201 4.42 -18.02 -2.31
N GLY A 202 4.13 -17.04 -1.45
CA GLY A 202 4.66 -15.68 -1.53
C GLY A 202 6.19 -15.63 -1.44
N VAL A 203 6.81 -16.41 -0.55
CA VAL A 203 8.28 -16.54 -0.44
C VAL A 203 8.87 -17.05 -1.73
N SER A 204 8.33 -18.16 -2.27
CA SER A 204 8.89 -18.81 -3.47
C SER A 204 8.76 -17.93 -4.70
N LEU A 205 7.62 -17.23 -4.87
CA LEU A 205 7.41 -16.31 -5.98
C LEU A 205 8.37 -15.11 -5.92
N CYS A 206 8.49 -14.46 -4.76
CA CYS A 206 9.43 -13.36 -4.57
C CYS A 206 10.88 -13.82 -4.76
N ALA A 207 11.22 -15.03 -4.32
CA ALA A 207 12.54 -15.59 -4.50
C ALA A 207 12.87 -15.83 -5.98
N LEU A 208 11.92 -16.33 -6.77
CA LEU A 208 12.09 -16.47 -8.22
C LEU A 208 12.35 -15.12 -8.90
N ILE A 209 11.55 -14.11 -8.58
CA ILE A 209 11.65 -12.76 -9.17
C ILE A 209 13.02 -12.13 -8.83
N GLU A 210 13.44 -12.22 -7.57
CA GLU A 210 14.71 -11.64 -7.14
C GLU A 210 15.91 -12.38 -7.72
N GLY A 211 15.85 -13.70 -7.79
CA GLY A 211 16.86 -14.52 -8.49
C GLY A 211 17.02 -14.12 -9.95
N GLN A 212 15.93 -13.93 -10.68
CA GLN A 212 15.95 -13.46 -12.06
C GLN A 212 16.57 -12.08 -12.19
N ARG A 213 16.18 -11.13 -11.33
CA ARG A 213 16.70 -9.77 -11.31
C ARG A 213 18.22 -9.74 -11.07
N LEU A 214 18.71 -10.57 -10.15
CA LEU A 214 20.13 -10.65 -9.83
C LEU A 214 20.93 -11.31 -10.98
N LEU A 215 20.38 -12.32 -11.63
CA LEU A 215 20.99 -12.96 -12.78
C LEU A 215 21.11 -11.99 -13.96
N GLU A 216 20.05 -11.24 -14.26
CA GLU A 216 20.04 -10.17 -15.26
C GLU A 216 21.04 -9.05 -14.95
N ALA A 217 21.27 -8.77 -13.66
CA ALA A 217 22.28 -7.81 -13.19
C ALA A 217 23.72 -8.36 -13.21
N GLY A 218 23.94 -9.57 -13.74
CA GLY A 218 25.26 -10.20 -13.82
C GLY A 218 25.82 -10.69 -12.49
N LYS A 219 24.95 -11.02 -11.53
CA LYS A 219 25.29 -11.51 -10.18
C LYS A 219 24.83 -12.96 -9.96
N PRO A 220 25.38 -13.93 -10.70
CA PRO A 220 24.92 -15.32 -10.65
C PRO A 220 25.09 -15.96 -9.26
N GLY A 221 26.17 -15.63 -8.52
CA GLY A 221 26.38 -16.17 -7.18
C GLY A 221 25.30 -15.72 -6.17
N ASP A 222 24.86 -14.45 -6.25
CA ASP A 222 23.78 -13.94 -5.41
C ASP A 222 22.43 -14.56 -5.83
N ALA A 223 22.19 -14.70 -7.15
CA ALA A 223 20.97 -15.26 -7.70
C ALA A 223 20.73 -16.71 -7.28
N GLU A 224 21.80 -17.51 -7.12
CA GLU A 224 21.72 -18.93 -6.77
C GLU A 224 20.95 -19.17 -5.48
N SER A 225 21.26 -18.40 -4.44
CA SER A 225 20.61 -18.52 -3.14
C SER A 225 19.11 -18.24 -3.20
N TRP A 226 18.71 -17.29 -4.04
CA TRP A 226 17.31 -16.95 -4.27
C TRP A 226 16.57 -18.02 -5.07
N PHE A 227 17.16 -18.55 -6.14
CA PHE A 227 16.54 -19.65 -6.88
C PHE A 227 16.39 -20.92 -6.04
N ARG A 228 17.37 -21.27 -5.19
CA ARG A 228 17.23 -22.37 -4.24
C ARG A 228 16.09 -22.16 -3.25
N ARG A 229 15.88 -20.92 -2.78
CA ARG A 229 14.74 -20.59 -1.92
C ARG A 229 13.41 -20.77 -2.66
N ALA A 230 13.36 -20.45 -3.96
CA ALA A 230 12.17 -20.62 -4.79
C ALA A 230 11.79 -22.10 -5.04
N THR A 231 12.71 -23.05 -4.83
CA THR A 231 12.43 -24.50 -4.91
C THR A 231 12.04 -25.14 -3.57
N ALA A 232 11.80 -24.33 -2.52
CA ALA A 232 11.46 -24.85 -1.20
C ALA A 232 10.15 -25.67 -1.21
N PRO A 233 9.97 -26.65 -0.29
CA PRO A 233 8.75 -27.43 -0.19
C PRO A 233 7.50 -26.55 -0.04
N GLY A 234 6.45 -26.84 -0.83
CA GLY A 234 5.23 -26.05 -0.89
C GLY A 234 5.25 -24.91 -1.90
N ALA A 235 6.33 -24.74 -2.66
CA ALA A 235 6.35 -23.80 -3.78
C ALA A 235 5.44 -24.30 -4.92
N PRO A 236 4.74 -23.40 -5.65
CA PRO A 236 3.98 -23.78 -6.84
C PRO A 236 4.90 -24.43 -7.90
N LEU A 237 4.37 -25.42 -8.61
CA LEU A 237 5.15 -26.18 -9.61
C LEU A 237 5.82 -25.27 -10.65
N GLU A 238 5.11 -24.29 -11.18
CA GLU A 238 5.65 -23.38 -12.18
C GLU A 238 6.77 -22.50 -11.64
N VAL A 239 6.66 -22.06 -10.36
CA VAL A 239 7.72 -21.31 -9.69
C VAL A 239 8.96 -22.17 -9.51
N THR A 240 8.78 -23.41 -9.05
CA THR A 240 9.85 -24.40 -8.87
C THR A 240 10.56 -24.68 -10.19
N ARG A 241 9.83 -24.92 -11.26
CA ARG A 241 10.37 -25.15 -12.60
C ARG A 241 11.12 -23.91 -13.14
N GLY A 242 10.56 -22.73 -12.96
CA GLY A 242 11.20 -21.46 -13.31
C GLY A 242 12.51 -21.24 -12.53
N ALA A 243 12.54 -21.62 -11.26
CA ALA A 243 13.73 -21.55 -10.43
C ALA A 243 14.81 -22.54 -10.87
N PHE A 244 14.46 -23.76 -11.26
CA PHE A 244 15.42 -24.72 -11.85
C PHE A 244 15.97 -24.23 -13.19
N LEU A 245 15.15 -23.58 -14.03
CA LEU A 245 15.66 -22.93 -15.24
C LEU A 245 16.71 -21.86 -14.90
N GLY A 246 16.43 -21.01 -13.91
CA GLY A 246 17.36 -19.98 -13.42
C GLY A 246 18.64 -20.58 -12.81
N LEU A 247 18.53 -21.66 -12.03
CA LEU A 247 19.70 -22.39 -11.49
C LEU A 247 20.59 -22.95 -12.60
N GLY A 248 20.00 -23.45 -13.69
CA GLY A 248 20.73 -23.86 -14.86
C GLY A 248 21.53 -22.72 -15.49
N ASP A 249 20.90 -21.55 -15.62
CA ASP A 249 21.58 -20.36 -16.15
C ASP A 249 22.72 -19.89 -15.23
N VAL A 250 22.51 -19.94 -13.89
CA VAL A 250 23.57 -19.65 -12.91
C VAL A 250 24.74 -20.59 -13.03
N ARG A 251 24.51 -21.91 -13.05
CA ARG A 251 25.55 -22.94 -13.14
C ARG A 251 26.32 -22.81 -14.46
N LEU A 252 25.61 -22.53 -15.55
CA LEU A 252 26.26 -22.28 -16.83
C LEU A 252 27.19 -21.06 -16.81
N ALA A 253 26.74 -19.97 -16.17
CA ALA A 253 27.59 -18.77 -16.00
C ALA A 253 28.82 -19.02 -15.12
N GLN A 254 28.78 -20.03 -14.26
CA GLN A 254 29.87 -20.49 -13.40
C GLN A 254 30.77 -21.52 -14.10
N GLY A 255 30.42 -21.95 -15.33
CA GLY A 255 31.15 -22.96 -16.09
C GLY A 255 30.81 -24.42 -15.72
N ASP A 256 29.81 -24.62 -14.82
CA ASP A 256 29.34 -25.97 -14.46
C ASP A 256 28.28 -26.46 -15.46
N VAL A 257 28.78 -26.94 -16.61
CA VAL A 257 27.92 -27.45 -17.69
C VAL A 257 27.12 -28.70 -17.27
N PRO A 258 27.67 -29.70 -16.56
CA PRO A 258 26.89 -30.83 -16.09
C PRO A 258 25.78 -30.44 -15.13
N GLY A 259 26.05 -29.56 -14.17
CA GLY A 259 25.06 -29.07 -13.23
C GLY A 259 23.98 -28.20 -13.89
N ALA A 260 24.34 -27.42 -14.93
CA ALA A 260 23.39 -26.68 -15.73
C ALA A 260 22.40 -27.60 -16.44
N LEU A 261 22.94 -28.68 -17.10
CA LEU A 261 22.10 -29.68 -17.78
C LEU A 261 21.11 -30.35 -16.82
N GLU A 262 21.57 -30.75 -15.63
CA GLU A 262 20.72 -31.34 -14.60
C GLU A 262 19.60 -30.37 -14.19
N SER A 263 19.93 -29.09 -13.97
CA SER A 263 18.94 -28.07 -13.60
C SER A 263 17.90 -27.84 -14.69
N TYR A 264 18.30 -27.77 -15.95
CA TYR A 264 17.36 -27.65 -17.07
C TYR A 264 16.46 -28.89 -17.20
N GLN A 265 16.98 -30.10 -16.94
CA GLN A 265 16.17 -31.32 -16.90
C GLN A 265 15.14 -31.28 -15.78
N GLN A 266 15.49 -30.76 -14.59
CA GLN A 266 14.53 -30.54 -13.50
C GLN A 266 13.43 -29.53 -13.88
N ALA A 267 13.76 -28.51 -14.67
CA ALA A 267 12.76 -27.56 -15.17
C ALA A 267 11.73 -28.19 -16.14
N LEU A 268 12.07 -29.32 -16.76
CA LEU A 268 11.16 -30.07 -17.65
C LEU A 268 10.18 -30.98 -16.89
N VAL A 269 10.45 -31.31 -15.64
CA VAL A 269 9.63 -32.21 -14.84
C VAL A 269 8.19 -31.69 -14.76
N ALA A 270 7.22 -32.51 -15.09
CA ALA A 270 5.78 -32.20 -15.11
C ALA A 270 5.39 -31.00 -16.00
N GLY A 271 6.24 -30.61 -16.94
CA GLY A 271 5.96 -29.56 -17.91
C GLY A 271 5.12 -30.03 -19.08
N ALA A 272 4.23 -29.18 -19.56
CA ALA A 272 3.51 -29.42 -20.80
C ALA A 272 4.38 -29.11 -22.03
N PRO A 273 4.27 -29.83 -23.14
CA PRO A 273 5.11 -29.63 -24.34
C PRO A 273 5.04 -28.20 -24.94
N GLY A 274 3.98 -27.47 -24.68
CA GLY A 274 3.74 -26.13 -25.22
C GLY A 274 4.03 -24.98 -24.25
N ASP A 275 4.39 -25.26 -22.99
CA ASP A 275 4.63 -24.17 -22.02
C ASP A 275 5.99 -23.49 -22.23
N THR A 276 6.07 -22.24 -21.87
CA THR A 276 7.24 -21.38 -22.07
C THR A 276 8.48 -21.88 -21.33
N ILE A 277 8.33 -22.44 -20.13
CA ILE A 277 9.45 -22.97 -19.33
C ILE A 277 10.03 -24.20 -20.01
N THR A 278 9.17 -25.14 -20.46
CA THR A 278 9.58 -26.33 -21.20
C THR A 278 10.34 -25.95 -22.48
N GLN A 279 9.79 -25.03 -23.28
CA GLN A 279 10.46 -24.57 -24.51
C GLN A 279 11.84 -23.96 -24.24
N ARG A 280 11.94 -23.10 -23.22
CA ARG A 280 13.20 -22.45 -22.85
C ARG A 280 14.22 -23.46 -22.33
N ALA A 281 13.81 -24.37 -21.44
CA ALA A 281 14.70 -25.39 -20.90
C ALA A 281 15.23 -26.31 -22.02
N GLN A 282 14.36 -26.78 -22.95
CA GLN A 282 14.76 -27.63 -24.08
C GLN A 282 15.69 -26.88 -25.00
N ALA A 283 15.46 -25.60 -25.29
CA ALA A 283 16.35 -24.79 -26.11
C ALA A 283 17.74 -24.67 -25.48
N LYS A 284 17.83 -24.49 -24.17
CA LYS A 284 19.10 -24.43 -23.42
C LYS A 284 19.86 -25.75 -23.48
N ILE A 285 19.18 -26.89 -23.26
CA ILE A 285 19.77 -28.23 -23.36
C ILE A 285 20.33 -28.47 -24.78
N ASN A 286 19.54 -28.13 -25.80
CA ASN A 286 19.98 -28.32 -27.20
C ASN A 286 21.18 -27.43 -27.55
N ALA A 287 21.29 -26.25 -26.93
CA ALA A 287 22.45 -25.37 -27.14
C ALA A 287 23.75 -25.96 -26.54
N LEU A 288 23.63 -26.58 -25.34
CA LEU A 288 24.77 -27.27 -24.71
C LEU A 288 25.29 -28.44 -25.60
N GLY A 289 24.38 -29.29 -26.10
CA GLY A 289 24.74 -30.41 -26.94
C GLY A 289 25.36 -30.01 -28.30
N LYS A 290 25.13 -28.78 -28.79
CA LYS A 290 25.78 -28.26 -30.00
C LYS A 290 27.16 -27.70 -29.71
N ALA A 291 27.41 -27.19 -28.50
CA ALA A 291 28.73 -26.68 -28.12
C ALA A 291 29.78 -27.80 -27.99
N ASP A 292 29.33 -29.02 -27.63
CA ASP A 292 30.19 -30.20 -27.48
C ASP A 292 30.39 -30.99 -28.81
N ALA A 293 29.70 -30.61 -29.89
CA ALA A 293 29.90 -31.27 -31.18
C ALA A 293 31.27 -30.90 -31.74
N PRO A 294 32.18 -31.89 -32.01
CA PRO A 294 33.49 -31.60 -32.59
C PRO A 294 33.28 -30.86 -33.90
N THR A 295 33.93 -29.71 -34.06
CA THR A 295 34.03 -29.01 -35.35
C THR A 295 34.66 -29.98 -36.35
N ALA A 296 33.89 -30.39 -37.36
CA ALA A 296 34.42 -31.22 -38.41
C ALA A 296 35.67 -30.53 -38.99
N PRO A 297 36.78 -31.25 -39.19
CA PRO A 297 38.00 -30.68 -39.79
C PRO A 297 37.64 -30.08 -41.15
N PRO A 298 38.20 -28.91 -41.52
CA PRO A 298 37.98 -28.37 -42.85
C PRO A 298 38.40 -29.40 -43.90
N ASN A 299 37.48 -29.73 -44.83
CA ASN A 299 37.79 -30.55 -45.98
C ASN A 299 39.03 -29.94 -46.69
N GLN A 300 40.17 -30.59 -46.55
CA GLN A 300 41.32 -30.29 -47.40
C GLN A 300 41.04 -30.83 -48.83
N PRO A 301 41.30 -30.06 -49.87
CA PRO A 301 41.04 -30.44 -51.26
C PRO A 301 41.95 -31.55 -51.75
#